data_16d678073ac953c116e9c0181b7a5de7
#
_entry.id   16d678073ac953c116e9c0181b7a5de7
#
_cell.length_a   1.000
_cell.length_b   1.000
_cell.length_c   1.000
_cell.angle_alpha   90.00
_cell.angle_beta   90.00
_cell.angle_gamma   90.00
#
_symmetry.space_group_name_H-M   'P 1'
#
loop_
_entity.id
_entity.type
_entity.pdbx_description
1 polymer ?
#
loop_
_entity_poly.entity_id
_entity_poly.type
_entity_poly.pdbx_seq_one_letter_code
_entity_poly.pdbx_strand_id
1 'polypeptide(L)'
;MTHILTIAMAQLNQLVGDLKGNADAMLQWRAKAEAVDLVLFPEQQLIGYPAEDLVLKPAFQKAAARELERLAAATADGGPAMLVGSILKEGDALYNIVALLEGGRIAAIRKKHELPNYGTFDEKRIFAQGPLPAPVEFRGAKLGLPICEDGWLPRVRTHLAAQGAELLISVNGSPYEIDKDDRRLEEVFATRVAETSLPLIFLNRVGGQDELVF
;
A
#
# COMPACT_ATOMS: atom_id res chain seq x y z
N MET A 1 -10.72 26.31 6.38
CA MET A 1 -11.73 25.58 5.57
C MET A 1 -11.57 24.11 5.87
N THR A 2 -12.62 23.40 6.21
CA THR A 2 -12.57 21.96 6.44
C THR A 2 -12.42 21.30 5.08
N HIS A 3 -11.31 20.64 4.82
CA HIS A 3 -11.11 19.84 3.61
C HIS A 3 -11.77 18.46 3.83
N ILE A 4 -12.67 18.09 2.93
CA ILE A 4 -13.27 16.76 2.89
C ILE A 4 -12.53 15.98 1.80
N LEU A 5 -11.95 14.84 2.17
CA LEU A 5 -11.39 13.86 1.21
C LEU A 5 -12.37 12.72 1.03
N THR A 6 -12.76 12.46 -0.20
CA THR A 6 -13.57 11.30 -0.56
C THR A 6 -12.64 10.21 -1.05
N ILE A 7 -12.66 9.05 -0.38
CA ILE A 7 -11.72 7.96 -0.60
C ILE A 7 -12.48 6.67 -0.95
N ALA A 8 -12.12 6.03 -2.05
CA ALA A 8 -12.58 4.69 -2.39
C ALA A 8 -11.55 3.63 -2.00
N MET A 9 -11.99 2.55 -1.37
CA MET A 9 -11.17 1.40 -1.01
C MET A 9 -11.45 0.25 -1.98
N ALA A 10 -10.50 -0.08 -2.84
CA ALA A 10 -10.61 -1.15 -3.82
C ALA A 10 -10.00 -2.46 -3.27
N GLN A 11 -10.83 -3.32 -2.69
CA GLN A 11 -10.44 -4.66 -2.27
C GLN A 11 -10.51 -5.62 -3.46
N LEU A 12 -9.37 -5.93 -4.06
CA LEU A 12 -9.29 -6.73 -5.27
C LEU A 12 -8.48 -7.99 -5.04
N ASN A 13 -8.87 -9.06 -5.72
CA ASN A 13 -8.07 -10.27 -5.87
C ASN A 13 -7.18 -10.10 -7.10
N GLN A 14 -5.89 -9.89 -6.90
CA GLN A 14 -4.89 -9.80 -7.95
C GLN A 14 -4.20 -11.15 -8.19
N LEU A 15 -3.71 -11.36 -9.39
CA LEU A 15 -2.93 -12.53 -9.76
C LEU A 15 -1.43 -12.22 -9.65
N VAL A 16 -0.70 -13.07 -8.92
CA VAL A 16 0.76 -12.94 -8.79
C VAL A 16 1.41 -13.05 -10.17
N GLY A 17 2.24 -12.05 -10.51
CA GLY A 17 2.98 -12.01 -11.77
C GLY A 17 2.23 -11.43 -12.96
N ASP A 18 0.92 -11.30 -12.91
CA ASP A 18 0.13 -10.66 -14.00
C ASP A 18 0.12 -9.14 -13.88
N LEU A 19 1.28 -8.53 -14.09
CA LEU A 19 1.46 -7.08 -13.97
C LEU A 19 0.46 -6.28 -14.81
N LYS A 20 0.26 -6.71 -16.07
CA LYS A 20 -0.65 -6.02 -16.99
C LYS A 20 -2.10 -6.18 -16.58
N GLY A 21 -2.55 -7.39 -16.30
CA GLY A 21 -3.93 -7.66 -15.88
C GLY A 21 -4.29 -6.97 -14.57
N ASN A 22 -3.37 -6.99 -13.59
CA ASN A 22 -3.55 -6.27 -12.32
C ASN A 22 -3.68 -4.76 -12.56
N ALA A 23 -2.79 -4.17 -13.37
CA ALA A 23 -2.86 -2.74 -13.70
C ALA A 23 -4.14 -2.39 -14.47
N ASP A 24 -4.57 -3.20 -15.43
CA ASP A 24 -5.81 -2.98 -16.17
C ASP A 24 -7.04 -3.03 -15.24
N ALA A 25 -7.08 -3.99 -14.31
CA ALA A 25 -8.14 -4.06 -13.30
C ALA A 25 -8.15 -2.81 -12.39
N MET A 26 -6.98 -2.33 -11.98
CA MET A 26 -6.87 -1.10 -11.18
C MET A 26 -7.42 0.12 -11.93
N LEU A 27 -7.10 0.27 -13.22
CA LEU A 27 -7.65 1.36 -14.06
C LEU A 27 -9.16 1.25 -14.23
N GLN A 28 -9.70 0.03 -14.40
CA GLN A 28 -11.16 -0.18 -14.50
C GLN A 28 -11.87 0.23 -13.20
N TRP A 29 -11.32 -0.11 -12.04
CA TRP A 29 -11.92 0.27 -10.76
C TRP A 29 -11.76 1.75 -10.47
N ARG A 30 -10.63 2.36 -10.85
CA ARG A 30 -10.45 3.80 -10.79
C ARG A 30 -11.52 4.53 -11.62
N ALA A 31 -11.79 4.06 -12.83
CA ALA A 31 -12.80 4.65 -13.69
C ALA A 31 -14.24 4.54 -13.11
N LYS A 32 -14.53 3.50 -12.32
CA LYS A 32 -15.82 3.36 -11.62
C LYS A 32 -15.96 4.28 -10.40
N ALA A 33 -14.86 4.80 -9.90
CA ALA A 33 -14.79 5.65 -8.70
C ALA A 33 -14.77 7.16 -9.07
N GLU A 34 -15.59 7.58 -10.05
CA GLU A 34 -15.51 8.91 -10.69
C GLU A 34 -15.63 10.12 -9.75
N ALA A 35 -16.31 9.98 -8.62
CA ALA A 35 -16.60 11.09 -7.71
C ALA A 35 -15.72 11.11 -6.45
N VAL A 36 -14.53 10.48 -6.48
CA VAL A 36 -13.63 10.43 -5.34
C VAL A 36 -12.32 11.17 -5.61
N ASP A 37 -11.62 11.54 -4.55
CA ASP A 37 -10.32 12.18 -4.62
C ASP A 37 -9.20 11.18 -4.79
N LEU A 38 -9.32 10.00 -4.14
CA LEU A 38 -8.27 8.99 -4.05
C LEU A 38 -8.87 7.58 -4.07
N VAL A 39 -8.30 6.70 -4.89
CA VAL A 39 -8.57 5.26 -4.86
C VAL A 39 -7.40 4.55 -4.22
N LEU A 40 -7.68 3.79 -3.16
CA LEU A 40 -6.68 2.99 -2.45
C LEU A 40 -6.66 1.57 -2.99
N PHE A 41 -5.46 1.04 -3.17
CA PHE A 41 -5.22 -0.36 -3.51
C PHE A 41 -4.32 -1.02 -2.44
N PRO A 42 -4.51 -2.33 -2.16
CA PRO A 42 -3.73 -3.05 -1.16
C PRO A 42 -2.22 -3.09 -1.41
N GLU A 43 -1.50 -3.60 -0.41
CA GLU A 43 -0.07 -3.90 -0.49
C GLU A 43 0.24 -4.79 -1.70
N GLN A 44 1.29 -4.43 -2.45
CA GLN A 44 1.75 -5.14 -3.65
C GLN A 44 0.64 -5.46 -4.69
N GLN A 45 -0.41 -4.66 -4.74
CA GLN A 45 -1.55 -4.88 -5.65
C GLN A 45 -1.10 -5.03 -7.11
N LEU A 46 -0.11 -4.26 -7.54
CA LEU A 46 0.36 -4.29 -8.92
C LEU A 46 1.03 -5.61 -9.28
N ILE A 47 1.83 -6.17 -8.38
CA ILE A 47 2.64 -7.36 -8.67
C ILE A 47 2.01 -8.68 -8.22
N GLY A 48 1.00 -8.59 -7.34
CA GLY A 48 0.45 -9.72 -6.60
C GLY A 48 1.23 -10.04 -5.33
N TYR A 49 0.56 -10.62 -4.32
CA TYR A 49 1.14 -10.95 -3.02
C TYR A 49 0.77 -12.37 -2.58
N PRO A 50 1.73 -13.14 -2.05
CA PRO A 50 3.16 -12.88 -2.01
C PRO A 50 3.81 -13.20 -3.36
N ALA A 51 4.67 -12.32 -3.85
CA ALA A 51 5.38 -12.53 -5.11
C ALA A 51 6.71 -13.27 -4.96
N GLU A 52 7.16 -13.48 -3.73
CA GLU A 52 8.34 -14.26 -3.33
C GLU A 52 9.57 -13.99 -4.23
N ASP A 53 10.23 -15.06 -4.71
CA ASP A 53 11.45 -14.95 -5.54
C ASP A 53 11.22 -14.33 -6.93
N LEU A 54 9.97 -14.20 -7.37
CA LEU A 54 9.65 -13.57 -8.63
C LEU A 54 10.16 -12.12 -8.69
N VAL A 55 10.07 -11.40 -7.56
CA VAL A 55 10.53 -10.01 -7.48
C VAL A 55 12.05 -9.85 -7.57
N LEU A 56 12.81 -10.94 -7.38
CA LEU A 56 14.27 -10.91 -7.56
C LEU A 56 14.70 -10.95 -9.03
N LYS A 57 13.78 -11.23 -9.97
CA LYS A 57 14.07 -11.27 -11.40
C LYS A 57 14.17 -9.85 -11.98
N PRO A 58 15.33 -9.43 -12.54
CA PRO A 58 15.49 -8.06 -13.07
C PRO A 58 14.46 -7.70 -14.16
N ALA A 59 14.06 -8.68 -14.99
CA ALA A 59 13.03 -8.46 -16.01
C ALA A 59 11.67 -8.12 -15.38
N PHE A 60 11.30 -8.79 -14.28
CA PHE A 60 10.07 -8.55 -13.56
C PHE A 60 10.08 -7.16 -12.89
N GLN A 61 11.18 -6.78 -12.24
CA GLN A 61 11.35 -5.46 -11.63
C GLN A 61 11.17 -4.32 -12.65
N LYS A 62 11.81 -4.47 -13.84
CA LYS A 62 11.67 -3.50 -14.94
C LYS A 62 10.24 -3.45 -15.49
N ALA A 63 9.57 -4.58 -15.58
CA ALA A 63 8.18 -4.64 -16.02
C ALA A 63 7.23 -4.01 -15.00
N ALA A 64 7.41 -4.27 -13.70
CA ALA A 64 6.65 -3.64 -12.63
C ALA A 64 6.82 -2.11 -12.63
N ALA A 65 8.03 -1.61 -12.81
CA ALA A 65 8.29 -0.17 -12.92
C ALA A 65 7.55 0.46 -14.11
N ARG A 66 7.58 -0.18 -15.30
CA ARG A 66 6.84 0.32 -16.48
C ARG A 66 5.33 0.36 -16.26
N GLU A 67 4.75 -0.66 -15.62
CA GLU A 67 3.31 -0.67 -15.33
C GLU A 67 2.95 0.39 -14.28
N LEU A 68 3.80 0.63 -13.29
CA LEU A 68 3.60 1.71 -12.32
C LEU A 68 3.63 3.08 -13.00
N GLU A 69 4.55 3.31 -13.94
CA GLU A 69 4.60 4.52 -14.78
C GLU A 69 3.35 4.65 -15.67
N ARG A 70 2.85 3.54 -16.24
CA ARG A 70 1.61 3.52 -17.02
C ARG A 70 0.40 3.93 -16.18
N LEU A 71 0.29 3.40 -14.95
CA LEU A 71 -0.75 3.79 -14.00
C LEU A 71 -0.64 5.28 -13.64
N ALA A 72 0.57 5.77 -13.40
CA ALA A 72 0.81 7.18 -13.12
C ALA A 72 0.37 8.06 -14.28
N ALA A 73 0.78 7.73 -15.51
CA ALA A 73 0.39 8.48 -16.71
C ALA A 73 -1.14 8.54 -16.90
N ALA A 74 -1.87 7.49 -16.54
CA ALA A 74 -3.33 7.47 -16.62
C ALA A 74 -4.01 8.50 -15.69
N THR A 75 -3.33 8.98 -14.64
CA THR A 75 -3.88 10.01 -13.74
C THR A 75 -3.78 11.44 -14.29
N ALA A 76 -3.26 11.62 -15.52
CA ALA A 76 -3.20 12.92 -16.19
C ALA A 76 -4.58 13.43 -16.67
N ASP A 77 -5.59 12.60 -16.63
CA ASP A 77 -6.97 12.89 -17.05
C ASP A 77 -7.75 13.80 -16.08
N GLY A 78 -7.16 14.15 -14.93
CA GLY A 78 -7.80 14.95 -13.88
C GLY A 78 -8.80 14.17 -13.00
N GLY A 79 -8.95 12.87 -13.22
CA GLY A 79 -9.74 11.99 -12.37
C GLY A 79 -9.07 11.66 -11.01
N PRO A 80 -9.57 10.64 -10.28
CA PRO A 80 -9.05 10.28 -8.97
C PRO A 80 -7.55 9.97 -8.99
N ALA A 81 -6.83 10.40 -7.95
CA ALA A 81 -5.49 9.90 -7.66
C ALA A 81 -5.53 8.42 -7.26
N MET A 82 -4.40 7.72 -7.30
CA MET A 82 -4.29 6.32 -6.92
C MET A 82 -3.20 6.13 -5.87
N LEU A 83 -3.48 5.33 -4.83
CA LEU A 83 -2.47 4.85 -3.90
C LEU A 83 -2.20 3.37 -4.20
N VAL A 84 -1.02 3.04 -4.68
CA VAL A 84 -0.69 1.75 -5.31
C VAL A 84 0.44 1.05 -4.59
N GLY A 85 0.19 -0.17 -4.08
CA GLY A 85 1.23 -1.06 -3.58
C GLY A 85 2.02 -1.72 -4.72
N SER A 86 3.34 -1.65 -4.68
CA SER A 86 4.27 -2.20 -5.68
C SER A 86 5.66 -2.47 -5.09
N ILE A 87 6.65 -2.61 -5.97
CA ILE A 87 8.08 -2.73 -5.61
C ILE A 87 8.91 -1.63 -6.25
N LEU A 88 10.05 -1.32 -5.63
CA LEU A 88 11.03 -0.36 -6.17
C LEU A 88 12.44 -0.93 -6.07
N LYS A 89 13.17 -0.95 -7.18
CA LYS A 89 14.60 -1.26 -7.21
C LYS A 89 15.39 0.04 -7.21
N GLU A 90 16.27 0.23 -6.21
CA GLU A 90 17.24 1.34 -6.15
C GLU A 90 18.64 0.79 -5.89
N GLY A 91 19.56 1.00 -6.80
CA GLY A 91 20.89 0.39 -6.73
C GLY A 91 20.76 -1.13 -6.56
N ASP A 92 21.34 -1.68 -5.51
CA ASP A 92 21.25 -3.12 -5.20
C ASP A 92 20.06 -3.46 -4.27
N ALA A 93 19.39 -2.47 -3.71
CA ALA A 93 18.27 -2.68 -2.80
C ALA A 93 16.92 -2.81 -3.54
N LEU A 94 16.08 -3.71 -3.05
CA LEU A 94 14.69 -3.88 -3.48
C LEU A 94 13.78 -3.52 -2.31
N TYR A 95 12.74 -2.73 -2.54
CA TYR A 95 11.82 -2.26 -1.51
C TYR A 95 10.39 -2.65 -1.82
N ASN A 96 9.64 -3.05 -0.80
CA ASN A 96 8.18 -3.04 -0.81
C ASN A 96 7.73 -1.59 -0.62
N ILE A 97 6.89 -1.08 -1.51
CA ILE A 97 6.51 0.33 -1.54
C ILE A 97 5.01 0.55 -1.68
N VAL A 98 4.59 1.74 -1.27
CA VAL A 98 3.34 2.34 -1.72
C VAL A 98 3.66 3.65 -2.47
N ALA A 99 3.02 3.84 -3.62
CA ALA A 99 3.18 5.01 -4.47
C ALA A 99 1.88 5.80 -4.58
N LEU A 100 1.95 7.10 -4.39
CA LEU A 100 0.86 8.04 -4.71
C LEU A 100 1.03 8.51 -6.16
N LEU A 101 0.02 8.25 -6.98
CA LEU A 101 -0.02 8.60 -8.39
C LEU A 101 -1.05 9.70 -8.59
N GLU A 102 -0.64 10.86 -9.09
CA GLU A 102 -1.50 12.02 -9.32
C GLU A 102 -0.95 12.91 -10.44
N GLY A 103 -1.84 13.44 -11.27
CA GLY A 103 -1.49 14.43 -12.29
C GLY A 103 -0.49 13.90 -13.32
N GLY A 104 -0.59 12.64 -13.70
CA GLY A 104 0.26 12.02 -14.73
C GLY A 104 1.64 11.57 -14.23
N ARG A 105 1.90 11.57 -12.91
CA ARG A 105 3.21 11.27 -12.35
C ARG A 105 3.13 10.48 -11.04
N ILE A 106 4.23 9.90 -10.63
CA ILE A 106 4.43 9.38 -9.29
C ILE A 106 4.73 10.59 -8.38
N ALA A 107 3.72 11.01 -7.60
CA ALA A 107 3.83 12.19 -6.74
C ALA A 107 4.64 11.92 -5.47
N ALA A 108 4.53 10.71 -4.90
CA ALA A 108 5.31 10.30 -3.74
C ALA A 108 5.48 8.78 -3.70
N ILE A 109 6.54 8.33 -3.05
CA ILE A 109 6.79 6.90 -2.73
C ILE A 109 7.10 6.78 -1.25
N ARG A 110 6.56 5.75 -0.60
CA ARG A 110 6.94 5.33 0.76
C ARG A 110 7.41 3.89 0.72
N LYS A 111 8.54 3.62 1.36
CA LYS A 111 9.15 2.30 1.48
C LYS A 111 8.74 1.69 2.82
N LYS A 112 8.38 0.42 2.81
CA LYS A 112 8.06 -0.32 4.03
C LYS A 112 9.26 -0.34 4.98
N HIS A 113 9.02 -0.02 6.25
CA HIS A 113 10.06 0.01 7.29
C HIS A 113 10.14 -1.31 8.05
N GLU A 114 9.02 -1.81 8.54
CA GLU A 114 8.97 -3.06 9.29
C GLU A 114 8.72 -4.24 8.34
N LEU A 115 9.67 -5.16 8.32
CA LEU A 115 9.65 -6.34 7.45
C LEU A 115 9.35 -7.58 8.29
N PRO A 116 8.15 -8.20 8.16
CA PRO A 116 7.83 -9.43 8.88
C PRO A 116 8.72 -10.58 8.40
N ASN A 117 9.17 -11.40 9.35
CA ASN A 117 10.01 -12.57 9.08
C ASN A 117 9.66 -13.70 10.05
N TYR A 118 8.38 -14.05 10.09
CA TYR A 118 7.80 -15.07 10.95
C TYR A 118 6.58 -15.71 10.25
N GLY A 119 6.20 -16.92 10.65
CA GLY A 119 5.09 -17.66 10.04
C GLY A 119 5.30 -17.84 8.54
N THR A 120 4.39 -17.33 7.74
CA THR A 120 4.44 -17.36 6.27
C THR A 120 5.24 -16.21 5.66
N PHE A 121 5.78 -15.30 6.48
CA PHE A 121 6.48 -14.12 5.99
C PHE A 121 8.00 -14.33 5.98
N ASP A 122 8.65 -13.96 4.87
CA ASP A 122 10.09 -13.99 4.66
C ASP A 122 10.59 -12.72 3.95
N GLU A 123 10.05 -11.57 4.36
CA GLU A 123 10.32 -10.32 3.66
C GLU A 123 11.76 -9.83 3.81
N LYS A 124 12.44 -10.14 4.94
CA LYS A 124 13.84 -9.72 5.15
C LYS A 124 14.83 -10.38 4.19
N ARG A 125 14.50 -11.54 3.63
CA ARG A 125 15.31 -12.19 2.59
C ARG A 125 15.22 -11.45 1.25
N ILE A 126 14.10 -10.79 1.00
CA ILE A 126 13.72 -10.24 -0.30
C ILE A 126 13.90 -8.73 -0.34
N PHE A 127 13.44 -8.03 0.70
CA PHE A 127 13.36 -6.57 0.72
C PHE A 127 14.35 -5.96 1.69
N ALA A 128 14.85 -4.79 1.31
CA ALA A 128 15.57 -3.92 2.21
C ALA A 128 14.59 -3.10 3.08
N GLN A 129 14.97 -2.86 4.32
CA GLN A 129 14.24 -1.99 5.22
C GLN A 129 14.28 -0.53 4.70
N GLY A 130 13.12 0.08 4.54
CA GLY A 130 13.01 1.50 4.24
C GLY A 130 13.35 2.39 5.45
N PRO A 131 13.63 3.68 5.25
CA PRO A 131 13.73 4.65 6.34
C PRO A 131 12.36 4.81 7.03
N LEU A 132 12.36 5.36 8.25
CA LEU A 132 11.09 5.80 8.87
C LEU A 132 10.39 6.80 7.94
N PRO A 133 9.13 6.55 7.55
CA PRO A 133 8.46 7.34 6.52
C PRO A 133 7.96 8.68 7.08
N ALA A 134 8.11 9.76 6.30
CA ALA A 134 7.40 11.02 6.57
C ALA A 134 5.98 10.97 5.98
N PRO A 135 5.01 11.77 6.48
CA PRO A 135 3.72 11.93 5.85
C PRO A 135 3.82 12.43 4.39
N VAL A 136 2.79 12.20 3.61
CA VAL A 136 2.64 12.71 2.24
C VAL A 136 1.58 13.79 2.24
N GLU A 137 1.88 14.94 1.66
CA GLU A 137 0.85 15.95 1.42
C GLU A 137 -0.01 15.56 0.22
N PHE A 138 -1.32 15.55 0.43
CA PHE A 138 -2.30 15.29 -0.60
C PHE A 138 -3.52 16.18 -0.41
N ARG A 139 -3.77 17.09 -1.35
CA ARG A 139 -4.92 18.00 -1.36
C ARG A 139 -5.16 18.71 -0.02
N GLY A 140 -4.09 19.18 0.61
CA GLY A 140 -4.13 19.93 1.87
C GLY A 140 -4.21 19.07 3.14
N ALA A 141 -4.18 17.76 3.03
CA ALA A 141 -4.08 16.85 4.17
C ALA A 141 -2.72 16.12 4.20
N LYS A 142 -2.21 15.84 5.39
CA LYS A 142 -0.99 15.05 5.59
C LYS A 142 -1.33 13.59 5.87
N LEU A 143 -1.08 12.73 4.88
CA LEU A 143 -1.37 11.31 4.95
C LEU A 143 -0.16 10.52 5.46
N GLY A 144 -0.32 9.77 6.55
CA GLY A 144 0.61 8.75 6.96
C GLY A 144 0.29 7.44 6.23
N LEU A 145 1.29 6.83 5.61
CA LEU A 145 1.11 5.65 4.74
C LEU A 145 1.90 4.44 5.28
N PRO A 146 1.49 3.82 6.40
CA PRO A 146 2.08 2.58 6.87
C PRO A 146 1.72 1.42 5.93
N ILE A 147 2.67 0.50 5.70
CA ILE A 147 2.47 -0.67 4.84
C ILE A 147 2.44 -1.92 5.73
N CYS A 148 1.29 -2.56 5.86
CA CYS A 148 1.05 -3.82 6.56
C CYS A 148 1.71 -3.85 7.95
N GLU A 149 2.86 -4.52 8.12
CA GLU A 149 3.59 -4.65 9.40
C GLU A 149 3.92 -3.30 10.05
N ASP A 150 4.19 -2.26 9.27
CA ASP A 150 4.33 -0.89 9.78
C ASP A 150 3.11 -0.46 10.61
N GLY A 151 1.97 -1.01 10.27
CA GLY A 151 0.71 -0.75 10.93
C GLY A 151 0.50 -1.58 12.21
N TRP A 152 1.11 -2.73 12.36
CA TRP A 152 0.97 -3.58 13.55
C TRP A 152 1.83 -3.10 14.71
N LEU A 153 3.02 -2.55 14.39
CA LEU A 153 3.97 -2.07 15.38
C LEU A 153 3.79 -0.56 15.66
N PRO A 154 4.04 -0.09 16.90
CA PRO A 154 3.81 1.32 17.25
C PRO A 154 4.76 2.29 16.55
N ARG A 155 5.98 1.84 16.24
CA ARG A 155 7.11 2.70 15.84
C ARG A 155 6.81 3.60 14.64
N VAL A 156 6.32 3.03 13.54
CA VAL A 156 6.06 3.80 12.31
C VAL A 156 4.89 4.75 12.50
N ARG A 157 3.82 4.30 13.13
CA ARG A 157 2.62 5.13 13.33
C ARG A 157 2.86 6.30 14.28
N THR A 158 3.53 6.06 15.41
CA THR A 158 3.87 7.14 16.35
C THR A 158 4.83 8.13 15.72
N HIS A 159 5.77 7.65 14.88
CA HIS A 159 6.64 8.54 14.12
C HIS A 159 5.84 9.39 13.12
N LEU A 160 4.92 8.81 12.35
CA LEU A 160 4.07 9.54 11.41
C LEU A 160 3.20 10.59 12.12
N ALA A 161 2.60 10.24 13.27
CA ALA A 161 1.85 11.17 14.09
C ALA A 161 2.73 12.34 14.59
N ALA A 162 3.92 12.05 15.08
CA ALA A 162 4.89 13.07 15.52
C ALA A 162 5.36 13.99 14.37
N GLN A 163 5.35 13.49 13.14
CA GLN A 163 5.64 14.28 11.93
C GLN A 163 4.41 15.04 11.38
N GLY A 164 3.29 15.01 12.10
CA GLY A 164 2.09 15.78 11.80
C GLY A 164 1.17 15.12 10.77
N ALA A 165 1.17 13.79 10.64
CA ALA A 165 0.12 13.09 9.92
C ALA A 165 -1.26 13.41 10.53
N GLU A 166 -2.28 13.54 9.68
CA GLU A 166 -3.66 13.85 10.07
C GLU A 166 -4.59 12.65 9.86
N LEU A 167 -4.20 11.74 8.98
CA LEU A 167 -4.90 10.49 8.66
C LEU A 167 -3.88 9.41 8.40
N LEU A 168 -4.08 8.22 8.97
CA LEU A 168 -3.30 7.03 8.65
C LEU A 168 -4.05 6.17 7.63
N ILE A 169 -3.37 5.76 6.56
CA ILE A 169 -3.90 4.84 5.54
C ILE A 169 -2.97 3.63 5.49
N SER A 170 -3.39 2.52 6.09
CA SER A 170 -2.65 1.26 6.09
C SER A 170 -3.13 0.37 4.95
N VAL A 171 -2.22 0.06 4.03
CA VAL A 171 -2.46 -0.90 2.93
C VAL A 171 -1.81 -2.23 3.27
N ASN A 172 -2.56 -3.33 3.14
CA ASN A 172 -2.17 -4.60 3.73
C ASN A 172 -2.34 -5.78 2.76
N GLY A 173 -1.46 -6.79 2.94
CA GLY A 173 -1.58 -8.14 2.39
C GLY A 173 -1.54 -9.17 3.52
N SER A 174 -2.35 -8.96 4.57
CA SER A 174 -2.35 -9.80 5.76
C SER A 174 -3.22 -11.03 5.55
N PRO A 175 -2.65 -12.26 5.60
CA PRO A 175 -3.41 -13.49 5.42
C PRO A 175 -4.48 -13.69 6.48
N TYR A 176 -5.53 -14.43 6.12
CA TYR A 176 -6.55 -14.88 7.05
C TYR A 176 -5.95 -15.90 8.04
N GLU A 177 -6.32 -15.76 9.28
CA GLU A 177 -6.11 -16.72 10.37
C GLU A 177 -7.37 -16.73 11.23
N ILE A 178 -7.63 -17.86 11.90
CA ILE A 178 -8.69 -17.95 12.91
C ILE A 178 -8.38 -16.89 13.99
N ASP A 179 -9.38 -16.17 14.46
CA ASP A 179 -9.29 -15.10 15.49
C ASP A 179 -8.48 -13.85 15.06
N LYS A 180 -8.02 -13.75 13.82
CA LYS A 180 -7.22 -12.60 13.38
C LYS A 180 -8.04 -11.31 13.32
N ASP A 181 -9.34 -11.40 13.09
CA ASP A 181 -10.19 -10.21 13.03
C ASP A 181 -10.35 -9.59 14.42
N ASP A 182 -10.44 -10.38 15.47
CA ASP A 182 -10.44 -9.90 16.86
C ASP A 182 -9.10 -9.24 17.20
N ARG A 183 -7.99 -9.88 16.85
CA ARG A 183 -6.65 -9.31 17.01
C ARG A 183 -6.46 -8.01 16.21
N ARG A 184 -6.95 -7.95 14.98
CA ARG A 184 -6.94 -6.71 14.19
C ARG A 184 -7.70 -5.60 14.90
N LEU A 185 -8.89 -5.91 15.42
CA LEU A 185 -9.74 -4.94 16.08
C LEU A 185 -9.08 -4.39 17.36
N GLU A 186 -8.56 -5.27 18.21
CA GLU A 186 -8.02 -4.91 19.51
C GLU A 186 -6.56 -4.40 19.43
N GLU A 187 -5.67 -5.15 18.76
CA GLU A 187 -4.24 -4.84 18.76
C GLU A 187 -3.89 -3.76 17.72
N VAL A 188 -4.58 -3.72 16.58
CA VAL A 188 -4.24 -2.78 15.48
C VAL A 188 -5.13 -1.54 15.51
N PHE A 189 -6.46 -1.72 15.52
CA PHE A 189 -7.36 -0.56 15.43
C PHE A 189 -7.48 0.18 16.78
N ALA A 190 -8.00 -0.46 17.81
CA ALA A 190 -8.27 0.21 19.06
C ALA A 190 -6.98 0.74 19.70
N THR A 191 -5.97 -0.11 19.86
CA THR A 191 -4.70 0.27 20.50
C THR A 191 -3.95 1.33 19.69
N ARG A 192 -3.81 1.16 18.37
CA ARG A 192 -3.02 2.07 17.55
C ARG A 192 -3.70 3.41 17.29
N VAL A 193 -5.03 3.43 17.20
CA VAL A 193 -5.80 4.69 17.16
C VAL A 193 -5.66 5.42 18.49
N ALA A 194 -5.75 4.72 19.63
CA ALA A 194 -5.55 5.32 20.93
C ALA A 194 -4.15 5.93 21.12
N GLU A 195 -3.09 5.25 20.63
CA GLU A 195 -1.71 5.74 20.72
C GLU A 195 -1.45 7.02 19.91
N THR A 196 -2.07 7.15 18.75
CA THR A 196 -1.82 8.27 17.84
C THR A 196 -2.88 9.35 17.88
N SER A 197 -4.08 9.03 18.38
CA SER A 197 -5.30 9.86 18.28
C SER A 197 -5.66 10.25 16.83
N LEU A 198 -5.18 9.49 15.84
CA LEU A 198 -5.45 9.75 14.43
C LEU A 198 -6.51 8.79 13.89
N PRO A 199 -7.37 9.26 12.97
CA PRO A 199 -8.22 8.36 12.21
C PRO A 199 -7.37 7.39 11.38
N LEU A 200 -7.86 6.14 11.23
CA LEU A 200 -7.18 5.09 10.51
C LEU A 200 -8.10 4.47 9.46
N ILE A 201 -7.63 4.45 8.22
CA ILE A 201 -8.17 3.59 7.16
C ILE A 201 -7.29 2.35 7.08
N PHE A 202 -7.91 1.17 7.17
CA PHE A 202 -7.22 -0.11 7.03
C PHE A 202 -7.79 -0.86 5.83
N LEU A 203 -6.97 -1.04 4.79
CA LEU A 203 -7.35 -1.74 3.58
C LEU A 203 -6.55 -3.03 3.46
N ASN A 204 -7.21 -4.19 3.60
CA ASN A 204 -6.61 -5.49 3.31
C ASN A 204 -7.02 -5.96 1.92
N ARG A 205 -6.19 -6.77 1.29
CA ARG A 205 -6.56 -7.49 0.07
C ARG A 205 -7.60 -8.58 0.35
N VAL A 206 -8.20 -9.11 -0.70
CA VAL A 206 -9.06 -10.30 -0.68
C VAL A 206 -8.55 -11.33 -1.67
N GLY A 207 -9.06 -12.55 -1.58
CA GLY A 207 -8.73 -13.65 -2.48
C GLY A 207 -7.76 -14.66 -1.91
N GLY A 208 -7.09 -15.40 -2.75
CA GLY A 208 -6.16 -16.44 -2.36
C GLY A 208 -4.98 -16.56 -3.31
N GLN A 209 -3.86 -17.07 -2.79
CA GLN A 209 -2.66 -17.39 -3.55
C GLN A 209 -1.99 -18.58 -2.89
N ASP A 210 -1.83 -19.68 -3.65
CA ASP A 210 -1.35 -20.97 -3.15
C ASP A 210 -2.11 -21.40 -1.88
N GLU A 211 -1.42 -21.59 -0.75
CA GLU A 211 -2.01 -21.95 0.55
C GLU A 211 -2.53 -20.75 1.36
N LEU A 212 -2.34 -19.52 0.89
CA LEU A 212 -2.76 -18.30 1.60
C LEU A 212 -4.13 -17.82 1.13
N VAL A 213 -4.97 -17.44 2.09
CA VAL A 213 -6.25 -16.77 1.90
C VAL A 213 -6.20 -15.41 2.62
N PHE A 214 -6.89 -14.39 2.08
CA PHE A 214 -6.85 -13.02 2.60
C PHE A 214 -8.23 -12.47 2.89
#